data_3171fcd255eaa056dbe3baa7f6f521bb
#
_entry.id   3171fcd255eaa056dbe3baa7f6f521bb
#
_cell.length_a   1.000
_cell.length_b   1.000
_cell.length_c   1.000
_cell.angle_alpha   90.00
_cell.angle_beta   90.00
_cell.angle_gamma   90.00
#
_symmetry.space_group_name_H-M   'P 1'
#
loop_
_entity.id
_entity.type
_entity.pdbx_description
1 polymer ?
#
loop_
_entity_poly.entity_id
_entity_poly.type
_entity_poly.pdbx_seq_one_letter_code
_entity_poly.pdbx_strand_id
1 'polypeptide(L)'
;VFMGDIHFSGFQYLERVERACGHRVETLPGISSAQILASRARVCFDETTFITFHRRGDLEPFKRHLVNVLKDGRNAIVIPCPWDAARSFMPRHIASYLLQQGVNPDHPTEVWENLTRGDAEWHGKLADCADVEFSDMSIMLIRTLAPMASQIEPPPEQAASGVPA
;
A
#
# COMPACT_ATOMS: atom_id res chain seq x y z
N VAL A 1 -7.14 -20.77 9.17
CA VAL A 1 -6.41 -20.23 8.02
C VAL A 1 -6.78 -18.77 7.87
N PHE A 2 -5.80 -17.92 7.71
CA PHE A 2 -5.96 -16.48 7.51
C PHE A 2 -5.72 -16.14 6.03
N MET A 3 -6.43 -15.16 5.48
CA MET A 3 -6.20 -14.72 4.10
C MET A 3 -4.99 -13.79 4.04
N GLY A 4 -4.03 -14.10 3.17
CA GLY A 4 -2.78 -13.35 3.07
C GLY A 4 -1.83 -13.60 4.24
N ASP A 5 -1.04 -12.61 4.59
CA ASP A 5 -0.12 -12.67 5.73
C ASP A 5 -0.68 -11.85 6.90
N ILE A 6 -0.84 -12.49 8.05
CA ILE A 6 -1.43 -11.89 9.24
C ILE A 6 -0.58 -10.72 9.80
N HIS A 7 0.71 -10.66 9.46
CA HIS A 7 1.61 -9.60 9.91
C HIS A 7 1.46 -8.29 9.11
N PHE A 8 0.90 -8.35 7.89
CA PHE A 8 0.58 -7.16 7.10
C PHE A 8 -0.75 -6.53 7.50
N SER A 9 -1.76 -7.38 7.77
CA SER A 9 -3.07 -6.91 8.20
C SER A 9 -3.73 -7.99 9.06
N GLY A 10 -4.29 -7.61 10.19
CA GLY A 10 -4.97 -8.56 11.07
C GLY A 10 -4.14 -9.05 12.26
N PHE A 11 -2.99 -8.46 12.54
CA PHE A 11 -2.17 -8.83 13.72
C PHE A 11 -2.97 -8.81 15.03
N GLN A 12 -3.96 -7.94 15.17
CA GLN A 12 -4.87 -7.91 16.30
C GLN A 12 -5.72 -9.19 16.44
N TYR A 13 -5.93 -9.97 15.36
CA TYR A 13 -6.55 -11.29 15.45
C TYR A 13 -5.60 -12.32 16.03
N LEU A 14 -4.31 -12.28 15.66
CA LEU A 14 -3.30 -13.14 16.22
C LEU A 14 -3.22 -12.96 17.74
N GLU A 15 -3.14 -11.71 18.20
CA GLU A 15 -3.15 -11.40 19.66
C GLU A 15 -4.39 -11.95 20.38
N ARG A 16 -5.55 -11.90 19.74
CA ARG A 16 -6.79 -12.47 20.30
C ARG A 16 -6.77 -13.99 20.37
N VAL A 17 -6.24 -14.64 19.34
CA VAL A 17 -6.08 -16.11 19.31
C VAL A 17 -5.10 -16.54 20.39
N GLU A 18 -3.93 -15.93 20.49
CA GLU A 18 -2.91 -16.23 21.50
C GLU A 18 -3.45 -16.05 22.92
N ARG A 19 -4.21 -14.98 23.14
CA ARG A 19 -4.86 -14.74 24.45
C ARG A 19 -5.88 -15.82 24.78
N ALA A 20 -6.65 -16.30 23.79
CA ALA A 20 -7.64 -17.35 23.98
C ALA A 20 -7.00 -18.73 24.21
N CYS A 21 -5.88 -19.00 23.54
CA CYS A 21 -5.13 -20.26 23.68
C CYS A 21 -4.23 -20.28 24.95
N GLY A 22 -3.90 -19.11 25.49
CA GLY A 22 -2.97 -18.99 26.62
C GLY A 22 -1.50 -19.19 26.26
N HIS A 23 -1.14 -19.23 25.00
CA HIS A 23 0.23 -19.39 24.53
C HIS A 23 0.44 -18.76 23.15
N ARG A 24 1.69 -18.56 22.75
CA ARG A 24 2.06 -18.14 21.41
C ARG A 24 1.71 -19.23 20.39
N VAL A 25 1.20 -18.80 19.24
CA VAL A 25 0.94 -19.70 18.11
C VAL A 25 2.03 -19.54 17.05
N GLU A 26 2.38 -20.63 16.41
CA GLU A 26 3.27 -20.61 15.26
C GLU A 26 2.54 -20.00 14.06
N THR A 27 3.20 -19.06 13.37
CA THR A 27 2.68 -18.43 12.17
C THR A 27 3.53 -18.81 10.96
N LEU A 28 2.87 -19.14 9.86
CA LEU A 28 3.52 -19.33 8.57
C LEU A 28 3.29 -18.07 7.73
N PRO A 29 4.34 -17.53 7.06
CA PRO A 29 4.19 -16.37 6.21
C PRO A 29 3.28 -16.68 5.02
N GLY A 30 2.47 -15.72 4.65
CA GLY A 30 1.62 -15.77 3.47
C GLY A 30 1.98 -14.67 2.47
N ILE A 31 1.33 -14.66 1.33
CA ILE A 31 1.46 -13.59 0.34
C ILE A 31 0.40 -12.54 0.63
N SER A 32 0.85 -11.32 0.94
CA SER A 32 -0.02 -10.17 1.17
C SER A 32 -0.41 -9.48 -0.14
N SER A 33 -1.59 -8.86 -0.17
CA SER A 33 -1.98 -7.94 -1.25
C SER A 33 -0.98 -6.81 -1.48
N ALA A 34 -0.29 -6.36 -0.43
CA ALA A 34 0.78 -5.36 -0.55
C ALA A 34 1.96 -5.86 -1.40
N GLN A 35 2.36 -7.12 -1.24
CA GLN A 35 3.43 -7.74 -2.03
C GLN A 35 3.02 -7.90 -3.50
N ILE A 36 1.77 -8.31 -3.74
CA ILE A 36 1.24 -8.46 -5.09
C ILE A 36 1.14 -7.10 -5.79
N LEU A 37 0.62 -6.08 -5.08
CA LEU A 37 0.58 -4.72 -5.59
C LEU A 37 1.97 -4.20 -5.94
N ALA A 38 2.93 -4.33 -5.03
CA ALA A 38 4.30 -3.88 -5.27
C ALA A 38 4.92 -4.53 -6.51
N SER A 39 4.68 -5.84 -6.70
CA SER A 39 5.16 -6.57 -7.88
C SER A 39 4.50 -6.07 -9.17
N ARG A 40 3.18 -5.87 -9.19
CA ARG A 40 2.45 -5.42 -10.39
C ARG A 40 2.74 -3.96 -10.72
N ALA A 41 2.70 -3.10 -9.72
CA ALA A 41 2.97 -1.68 -9.86
C ALA A 41 4.46 -1.35 -10.00
N ARG A 42 5.35 -2.35 -9.86
CA ARG A 42 6.80 -2.22 -9.98
C ARG A 42 7.36 -1.15 -9.04
N VAL A 43 7.01 -1.23 -7.77
CA VAL A 43 7.56 -0.36 -6.72
C VAL A 43 8.50 -1.13 -5.81
N CYS A 44 9.61 -0.48 -5.43
CA CYS A 44 10.58 -1.04 -4.52
C CYS A 44 10.13 -0.85 -3.07
N PHE A 45 10.21 -1.89 -2.24
CA PHE A 45 9.88 -1.78 -0.81
C PHE A 45 10.85 -0.90 -0.04
N ASP A 46 12.11 -0.78 -0.47
CA ASP A 46 13.10 0.10 0.17
C ASP A 46 12.70 1.58 0.11
N GLU A 47 11.94 1.96 -0.93
CA GLU A 47 11.44 3.32 -1.16
C GLU A 47 9.96 3.47 -0.79
N THR A 48 9.35 2.43 -0.22
CA THR A 48 7.91 2.37 0.01
C THR A 48 7.61 2.11 1.47
N THR A 49 6.64 2.83 2.02
CA THR A 49 6.11 2.57 3.35
C THR A 49 4.76 1.89 3.25
N PHE A 50 4.62 0.77 3.95
CA PHE A 50 3.34 0.08 4.08
C PHE A 50 2.58 0.60 5.30
N ILE A 51 1.32 0.99 5.11
CA ILE A 51 0.43 1.45 6.19
C ILE A 51 -0.92 0.75 6.07
N THR A 52 -1.41 0.22 7.18
CA THR A 52 -2.76 -0.35 7.22
C THR A 52 -3.66 0.46 8.14
N PHE A 53 -4.81 0.87 7.61
CA PHE A 53 -5.93 1.39 8.39
C PHE A 53 -6.95 0.30 8.71
N HIS A 54 -6.79 -0.91 8.16
CA HIS A 54 -7.63 -2.07 8.44
C HIS A 54 -7.33 -2.64 9.84
N ARG A 55 -7.57 -1.82 10.85
CA ARG A 55 -7.29 -2.11 12.26
C ARG A 55 -8.33 -1.45 13.18
N ARG A 56 -8.42 -1.94 14.41
CA ARG A 56 -9.21 -1.30 15.47
C ARG A 56 -8.36 -0.30 16.26
N GLY A 57 -9.03 0.64 16.89
CA GLY A 57 -8.41 1.65 17.74
C GLY A 57 -8.23 2.99 17.05
N ASP A 58 -7.39 3.85 17.64
CA ASP A 58 -7.12 5.19 17.12
C ASP A 58 -6.32 5.13 15.82
N LEU A 59 -6.81 5.79 14.78
CA LEU A 59 -6.18 5.88 13.46
C LEU A 59 -5.31 7.14 13.31
N GLU A 60 -5.44 8.14 14.18
CA GLU A 60 -4.77 9.42 14.03
C GLU A 60 -3.23 9.33 13.96
N PRO A 61 -2.55 8.49 14.76
CA PRO A 61 -1.10 8.32 14.61
C PRO A 61 -0.70 7.80 13.22
N PHE A 62 -1.50 6.91 12.64
CA PHE A 62 -1.25 6.31 11.31
C PHE A 62 -1.55 7.29 10.18
N LYS A 63 -2.57 8.12 10.32
CA LYS A 63 -2.89 9.20 9.39
C LYS A 63 -1.75 10.22 9.34
N ARG A 64 -1.26 10.68 10.50
CA ARG A 64 -0.09 11.57 10.57
C ARG A 64 1.15 10.93 9.96
N HIS A 65 1.36 9.62 10.23
CA HIS A 65 2.49 8.90 9.64
C HIS A 65 2.41 8.89 8.11
N LEU A 66 1.23 8.64 7.53
CA LEU A 66 1.02 8.68 6.08
C LEU A 66 1.37 10.06 5.49
N VAL A 67 0.93 11.14 6.13
CA VAL A 67 1.31 12.51 5.70
C VAL A 67 2.81 12.71 5.69
N ASN A 68 3.50 12.29 6.74
CA ASN A 68 4.96 12.43 6.84
C ASN A 68 5.68 11.59 5.77
N VAL A 69 5.26 10.36 5.55
CA VAL A 69 5.81 9.48 4.51
C VAL A 69 5.82 10.15 3.13
N LEU A 70 4.70 10.78 2.75
CA LEU A 70 4.59 11.45 1.46
C LEU A 70 5.42 12.75 1.41
N LYS A 71 5.48 13.49 2.51
CA LYS A 71 6.33 14.70 2.63
C LYS A 71 7.82 14.36 2.60
N ASP A 72 8.19 13.19 3.09
CA ASP A 72 9.56 12.66 3.05
C ASP A 72 9.93 12.06 1.67
N GLY A 73 9.03 12.16 0.69
CA GLY A 73 9.29 11.72 -0.68
C GLY A 73 9.29 10.20 -0.87
N ARG A 74 8.60 9.45 -0.03
CA ARG A 74 8.46 8.00 -0.15
C ARG A 74 7.14 7.61 -0.79
N ASN A 75 7.11 6.46 -1.44
CA ASN A 75 5.84 5.84 -1.84
C ASN A 75 5.08 5.32 -0.61
N ALA A 76 3.77 5.25 -0.71
CA ALA A 76 2.93 4.64 0.32
C ALA A 76 2.02 3.57 -0.27
N ILE A 77 2.10 2.34 0.24
CA ILE A 77 1.10 1.29 0.02
C ILE A 77 0.16 1.28 1.22
N VAL A 78 -1.11 1.47 0.96
CA VAL A 78 -2.12 1.68 2.00
C VAL A 78 -3.25 0.65 1.88
N ILE A 79 -3.53 -0.07 2.97
CA ILE A 79 -4.77 -0.84 3.09
C ILE A 79 -5.81 0.06 3.78
N PRO A 80 -6.93 0.38 3.10
CA PRO A 80 -7.99 1.21 3.64
C PRO A 80 -8.76 0.55 4.79
N CYS A 81 -9.64 1.30 5.42
CA CYS A 81 -10.53 0.83 6.46
C CYS A 81 -11.99 0.89 5.99
N PRO A 82 -12.61 -0.26 5.66
CA PRO A 82 -13.99 -0.31 5.17
C PRO A 82 -15.05 -0.46 6.27
N TRP A 83 -14.69 -0.38 7.54
CA TRP A 83 -15.59 -0.71 8.66
C TRP A 83 -16.97 -0.06 8.55
N ASP A 84 -17.58 0.39 9.55
CA ASP A 84 -18.86 1.12 9.49
C ASP A 84 -18.67 2.56 8.96
N ALA A 85 -19.80 3.22 8.62
CA ALA A 85 -19.80 4.57 8.06
C ALA A 85 -19.11 5.61 8.96
N ALA A 86 -19.09 5.38 10.28
CA ALA A 86 -18.46 6.29 11.24
C ALA A 86 -16.93 6.14 11.31
N ARG A 87 -16.41 5.01 10.82
CA ARG A 87 -14.98 4.68 10.87
C ARG A 87 -14.38 4.39 9.50
N SER A 88 -15.17 4.55 8.44
CA SER A 88 -14.71 4.34 7.08
C SER A 88 -13.59 5.31 6.72
N PHE A 89 -12.46 4.76 6.27
CA PHE A 89 -11.33 5.52 5.78
C PHE A 89 -10.84 4.87 4.48
N MET A 90 -11.71 4.95 3.46
CA MET A 90 -11.53 4.40 2.12
C MET A 90 -10.66 5.32 1.27
N PRO A 91 -10.20 4.91 0.07
CA PRO A 91 -9.26 5.69 -0.73
C PRO A 91 -9.68 7.14 -0.93
N ARG A 92 -10.96 7.42 -1.22
CA ARG A 92 -11.47 8.78 -1.34
C ARG A 92 -11.29 9.61 -0.06
N HIS A 93 -11.55 9.01 1.11
CA HIS A 93 -11.40 9.68 2.40
C HIS A 93 -9.93 9.90 2.75
N ILE A 94 -9.05 8.94 2.37
CA ILE A 94 -7.60 9.08 2.50
C ILE A 94 -7.12 10.24 1.65
N ALA A 95 -7.52 10.31 0.39
CA ALA A 95 -7.18 11.39 -0.52
C ALA A 95 -7.65 12.75 0.02
N SER A 96 -8.93 12.86 0.38
CA SER A 96 -9.50 14.08 0.96
C SER A 96 -8.74 14.54 2.22
N TYR A 97 -8.40 13.61 3.12
CA TYR A 97 -7.63 13.92 4.32
C TYR A 97 -6.22 14.43 3.98
N LEU A 98 -5.52 13.76 3.06
CA LEU A 98 -4.18 14.15 2.65
C LEU A 98 -4.15 15.55 2.02
N LEU A 99 -5.13 15.87 1.18
CA LEU A 99 -5.29 17.21 0.60
C LEU A 99 -5.52 18.27 1.68
N GLN A 100 -6.36 17.99 2.69
CA GLN A 100 -6.57 18.88 3.84
C GLN A 100 -5.29 19.09 4.67
N GLN A 101 -4.38 18.12 4.69
CA GLN A 101 -3.08 18.24 5.37
C GLN A 101 -1.99 18.90 4.50
N GLY A 102 -2.36 19.42 3.32
CA GLY A 102 -1.45 20.11 2.40
C GLY A 102 -0.49 19.19 1.66
N VAL A 103 -0.85 17.91 1.50
CA VAL A 103 -0.12 17.01 0.59
C VAL A 103 -0.42 17.44 -0.84
N ASN A 104 0.59 17.38 -1.71
CA ASN A 104 0.48 17.83 -3.09
C ASN A 104 -0.61 17.02 -3.84
N PRO A 105 -1.58 17.68 -4.50
CA PRO A 105 -2.67 17.02 -5.22
C PRO A 105 -2.21 16.19 -6.43
N ASP A 106 -1.03 16.46 -6.96
CA ASP A 106 -0.51 15.81 -8.17
C ASP A 106 0.19 14.46 -7.92
N HIS A 107 0.22 13.96 -6.67
CA HIS A 107 0.79 12.62 -6.41
C HIS A 107 0.11 11.57 -7.29
N PRO A 108 0.88 10.82 -8.14
CA PRO A 108 0.32 9.72 -8.89
C PRO A 108 -0.25 8.68 -7.93
N THR A 109 -1.49 8.31 -8.13
CA THR A 109 -2.25 7.45 -7.23
C THR A 109 -2.90 6.33 -8.01
N GLU A 110 -2.79 5.12 -7.48
CA GLU A 110 -3.38 3.91 -8.03
C GLU A 110 -4.28 3.27 -6.98
N VAL A 111 -5.44 2.80 -7.37
CA VAL A 111 -6.31 1.97 -6.51
C VAL A 111 -6.63 0.69 -7.24
N TRP A 112 -6.37 -0.43 -6.59
CA TRP A 112 -6.57 -1.76 -7.11
C TRP A 112 -7.66 -2.45 -6.31
N GLU A 113 -8.68 -2.94 -6.99
CA GLU A 113 -9.81 -3.64 -6.37
C GLU A 113 -9.78 -5.11 -6.73
N ASN A 114 -10.20 -5.95 -5.79
CA ASN A 114 -10.28 -7.41 -5.97
C ASN A 114 -8.98 -8.04 -6.50
N LEU A 115 -7.85 -7.52 -6.09
CA LEU A 115 -6.51 -7.93 -6.55
C LEU A 115 -6.37 -9.46 -6.54
N THR A 116 -6.04 -10.07 -7.68
CA THR A 116 -6.00 -11.51 -7.98
C THR A 116 -7.35 -12.21 -8.19
N ARG A 117 -8.48 -11.47 -8.17
CA ARG A 117 -9.83 -12.06 -8.26
C ARG A 117 -10.72 -11.35 -9.30
N GLY A 118 -10.16 -10.87 -10.38
CA GLY A 118 -10.87 -10.05 -11.37
C GLY A 118 -10.58 -8.59 -11.16
N ASP A 119 -9.30 -8.24 -11.21
CA ASP A 119 -8.73 -6.94 -10.87
C ASP A 119 -9.39 -5.81 -11.65
N ALA A 120 -9.81 -4.77 -10.92
CA ALA A 120 -10.07 -3.46 -11.48
C ALA A 120 -8.99 -2.51 -11.00
N GLU A 121 -8.47 -1.71 -11.93
CA GLU A 121 -7.39 -0.77 -11.66
C GLU A 121 -7.86 0.65 -11.99
N TRP A 122 -7.65 1.55 -11.06
CA TRP A 122 -7.84 2.97 -11.27
C TRP A 122 -6.50 3.69 -11.14
N HIS A 123 -6.20 4.59 -12.06
CA HIS A 123 -4.99 5.41 -12.07
C HIS A 123 -5.36 6.87 -12.27
N GLY A 124 -4.76 7.75 -11.48
CA GLY A 124 -4.99 9.19 -11.56
C GLY A 124 -4.09 9.97 -10.61
N LYS A 125 -4.50 11.18 -10.28
CA LYS A 125 -3.86 12.00 -9.26
C LYS A 125 -4.56 11.82 -7.92
N LEU A 126 -3.87 12.17 -6.85
CA LEU A 126 -4.45 12.16 -5.50
C LEU A 126 -5.72 13.01 -5.43
N ALA A 127 -5.73 14.17 -6.11
CA ALA A 127 -6.90 15.03 -6.19
C ALA A 127 -8.11 14.31 -6.79
N ASP A 128 -7.92 13.62 -7.89
CA ASP A 128 -9.01 12.94 -8.62
C ASP A 128 -9.57 11.76 -7.80
N CYS A 129 -8.71 11.10 -6.99
CA CYS A 129 -9.10 9.98 -6.13
C CYS A 129 -10.14 10.38 -5.05
N ALA A 130 -10.16 11.64 -4.65
CA ALA A 130 -11.10 12.13 -3.64
C ALA A 130 -12.57 12.07 -4.09
N ASP A 131 -12.83 12.05 -5.39
CA ASP A 131 -14.17 12.03 -6.00
C ASP A 131 -14.61 10.64 -6.48
N VAL A 132 -13.79 9.60 -6.28
CA VAL A 132 -14.08 8.24 -6.75
C VAL A 132 -14.45 7.32 -5.60
N GLU A 133 -15.50 6.53 -5.79
CA GLU A 133 -15.89 5.44 -4.87
C GLU A 133 -15.20 4.15 -5.25
N PHE A 134 -14.73 3.42 -4.24
CA PHE A 134 -14.06 2.13 -4.37
C PHE A 134 -14.68 1.10 -3.44
N SER A 135 -14.58 -0.17 -3.83
CA SER A 135 -15.09 -1.27 -3.03
C SER A 135 -14.23 -1.54 -1.78
N ASP A 136 -14.79 -2.29 -0.84
CA ASP A 136 -14.12 -2.68 0.40
C ASP A 136 -12.83 -3.49 0.18
N MET A 137 -12.74 -4.16 -0.97
CA MET A 137 -11.59 -5.00 -1.34
C MET A 137 -10.55 -4.21 -2.14
N SER A 138 -10.28 -2.98 -1.71
CA SER A 138 -9.30 -2.12 -2.36
C SER A 138 -7.99 -2.01 -1.60
N ILE A 139 -6.92 -1.75 -2.34
CA ILE A 139 -5.59 -1.38 -1.84
C ILE A 139 -5.10 -0.20 -2.68
N MET A 140 -4.44 0.75 -2.04
CA MET A 140 -4.04 2.02 -2.66
C MET A 140 -2.52 2.13 -2.68
N LEU A 141 -1.97 2.63 -3.78
CA LEU A 141 -0.59 3.08 -3.90
C LEU A 141 -0.58 4.58 -4.18
N ILE A 142 0.16 5.33 -3.39
CA ILE A 142 0.44 6.74 -3.63
C ILE A 142 1.94 6.85 -3.92
N ARG A 143 2.29 7.29 -5.13
CA ARG A 143 3.69 7.42 -5.55
C ARG A 143 4.26 8.75 -5.14
N THR A 144 5.56 8.78 -4.87
CA THR A 144 6.28 10.04 -4.73
C THR A 144 6.28 10.83 -6.04
N LEU A 145 6.32 12.16 -5.94
CA LEU A 145 6.44 13.05 -7.10
C LEU A 145 7.84 13.06 -7.72
N ALA A 146 8.86 12.85 -6.89
CA ALA A 146 10.23 12.70 -7.33
C ALA A 146 10.67 11.26 -7.05
N PRO A 147 10.70 10.37 -8.04
CA PRO A 147 11.26 9.05 -7.84
C PRO A 147 12.71 9.23 -7.39
N MET A 148 13.12 8.54 -6.34
CA MET A 148 14.52 8.48 -5.97
C MET A 148 15.27 8.01 -7.22
N ALA A 149 16.26 8.78 -7.64
CA ALA A 149 17.04 8.45 -8.82
C ALA A 149 17.59 7.03 -8.64
N SER A 150 17.17 6.13 -9.53
CA SER A 150 17.70 4.78 -9.54
C SER A 150 19.23 4.90 -9.70
N GLN A 151 19.96 4.59 -8.64
CA GLN A 151 21.42 4.49 -8.67
C GLN A 151 21.89 3.20 -9.35
N ILE A 152 20.97 2.48 -9.99
CA ILE A 152 21.31 1.32 -10.79
C ILE A 152 21.91 1.85 -12.10
N GLU A 153 23.23 1.84 -12.19
CA GLU A 153 23.90 2.00 -13.48
C GLU A 153 23.31 0.93 -14.42
N PRO A 154 22.96 1.31 -15.68
CA PRO A 154 22.55 0.31 -16.66
C PRO A 154 23.66 -0.75 -16.75
N PRO A 155 23.32 -2.04 -16.89
CA PRO A 155 24.31 -3.08 -17.05
C PRO A 155 25.21 -2.71 -18.23
N PRO A 156 26.54 -2.91 -18.12
CA PRO A 156 27.46 -2.58 -19.20
C PRO A 156 26.96 -3.25 -20.48
N GLU A 157 26.84 -2.44 -21.53
CA GLU A 157 26.41 -2.90 -22.85
C GLU A 157 27.29 -4.11 -23.22
N GLN A 158 26.69 -5.30 -23.28
CA GLN A 158 27.45 -6.49 -23.69
C GLN A 158 27.92 -6.25 -25.11
N ALA A 159 29.20 -5.94 -25.22
CA ALA A 159 29.85 -5.85 -26.51
C ALA A 159 29.49 -7.13 -27.28
N ALA A 160 28.79 -6.97 -28.40
CA ALA A 160 28.41 -8.05 -29.26
C ALA A 160 29.71 -8.79 -29.65
N SER A 161 29.98 -9.92 -29.00
CA SER A 161 31.07 -10.83 -29.38
C SER A 161 30.69 -11.37 -30.75
N GLY A 162 31.31 -10.80 -31.77
CA GLY A 162 31.22 -11.32 -33.14
C GLY A 162 31.62 -12.78 -33.12
N VAL A 163 30.72 -13.66 -33.49
CA VAL A 163 31.02 -15.04 -33.85
C VAL A 163 31.72 -14.97 -35.19
N PRO A 164 33.00 -15.37 -35.32
CA PRO A 164 33.60 -15.52 -36.63
C PRO A 164 33.00 -16.74 -37.34
N ALA A 165 32.76 -16.58 -38.62
CA ALA A 165 32.21 -17.58 -39.52
C ALA A 165 33.12 -18.83 -39.67
#